data_d83ffddfd9187b0ce2eab60c52b315a6
#
_entry.id   d83ffddfd9187b0ce2eab60c52b315a6
#
_cell.length_a   1.000
_cell.length_b   1.000
_cell.length_c   1.000
_cell.angle_alpha   90.00
_cell.angle_beta   90.00
_cell.angle_gamma   90.00
#
_symmetry.space_group_name_H-M   'P 1'
#
loop_
_entity.id
_entity.type
_entity.pdbx_description
1 polymer ?
#
loop_
_entity_poly.entity_id
_entity_poly.type
_entity_poly.pdbx_seq_one_letter_code
_entity_poly.pdbx_strand_id
1 'polypeptide(L)'
;MKKIYFLLLVSSVAFSQVTLKITGLPTTTPANATIYLAGTINSWNEANPAYIMQPDGLGNFQLVIPQGTGTVSYKFTRGSWATVEGNATGGFLPDRTFTFTASPQTINLTIQSWEDLGTGANGTAAENVQILSNSFGIPQLSTTRKIWLYLPPDYATSTKQYPVLYMQDGQNLFDNVTSFSGEWQVDETLNTLFSQGDYGAIVVGIDNGGGERLNEYSPWNNPQYGGGDGDDYAAFLANTLKPYIDANYRTRTEPTLNALIGSSMGALISTYAACEYPNAFRKVGNLSPAYWFALSNMNAYINALTPSVLQNHRMYFVAGTNESATMVSNTNTVRSNLFAKGLTAANAFTKFDSYGVHSESYWKGEFGALYTWLFQNENLLATSASTYESPKIIQTLSGKIYVE
;
A
#
# COMPACT_ATOMS: atom_id res chain seq x y z
N MET A 1 57.92 -34.19 -38.98
CA MET A 1 56.67 -33.41 -38.74
C MET A 1 56.34 -33.48 -37.27
N LYS A 2 56.58 -32.35 -36.53
CA LYS A 2 56.21 -32.28 -35.10
C LYS A 2 54.74 -31.84 -35.01
N LYS A 3 53.86 -32.66 -34.42
CA LYS A 3 52.48 -32.31 -34.14
C LYS A 3 52.44 -31.43 -32.90
N ILE A 4 52.02 -30.17 -33.04
CA ILE A 4 51.74 -29.24 -31.95
C ILE A 4 50.31 -29.53 -31.51
N TYR A 5 50.12 -30.02 -30.27
CA TYR A 5 48.79 -30.09 -29.64
C TYR A 5 48.51 -28.78 -28.96
N PHE A 6 47.47 -28.10 -29.42
CA PHE A 6 46.95 -26.89 -28.78
C PHE A 6 45.98 -27.30 -27.66
N LEU A 7 46.41 -27.14 -26.42
CA LEU A 7 45.58 -27.40 -25.26
C LEU A 7 44.67 -26.16 -25.05
N LEU A 8 43.41 -26.27 -25.44
CA LEU A 8 42.40 -25.23 -25.09
C LEU A 8 42.10 -25.33 -23.59
N LEU A 9 42.65 -24.42 -22.80
CA LEU A 9 42.19 -24.15 -21.44
C LEU A 9 40.83 -23.49 -21.48
N VAL A 10 39.77 -24.25 -21.33
CA VAL A 10 38.43 -23.70 -21.06
C VAL A 10 38.41 -23.32 -19.57
N SER A 11 38.55 -22.05 -19.26
CA SER A 11 38.34 -21.56 -17.92
C SER A 11 36.82 -21.62 -17.62
N SER A 12 36.38 -22.66 -16.94
CA SER A 12 35.03 -22.66 -16.35
C SER A 12 35.01 -21.70 -15.18
N VAL A 13 34.24 -20.63 -15.31
CA VAL A 13 33.91 -19.76 -14.17
C VAL A 13 32.99 -20.58 -13.25
N ALA A 14 33.55 -21.15 -12.20
CA ALA A 14 32.77 -21.86 -11.20
C ALA A 14 32.18 -20.84 -10.24
N PHE A 15 30.89 -20.60 -10.31
CA PHE A 15 30.16 -19.94 -9.25
C PHE A 15 29.87 -20.93 -8.13
N SER A 16 30.00 -20.52 -6.88
CA SER A 16 29.89 -21.43 -5.75
C SER A 16 28.59 -21.26 -4.98
N GLN A 17 28.22 -22.31 -4.26
CA GLN A 17 27.04 -22.35 -3.41
C GLN A 17 27.10 -21.32 -2.25
N VAL A 18 25.93 -20.87 -1.79
CA VAL A 18 25.76 -20.05 -0.58
C VAL A 18 24.99 -20.86 0.45
N THR A 19 25.56 -21.01 1.66
CA THR A 19 24.86 -21.58 2.80
C THR A 19 24.37 -20.45 3.68
N LEU A 20 23.07 -20.28 3.79
CA LEU A 20 22.46 -19.40 4.79
C LEU A 20 22.23 -20.20 6.07
N LYS A 21 22.71 -19.68 7.20
CA LYS A 21 22.61 -20.36 8.49
C LYS A 21 22.00 -19.43 9.52
N ILE A 22 20.79 -19.76 10.01
CA ILE A 22 20.15 -19.07 11.12
C ILE A 22 20.71 -19.65 12.41
N THR A 23 21.47 -18.84 13.14
CA THR A 23 22.12 -19.19 14.41
C THR A 23 21.40 -18.65 15.64
N GLY A 24 20.33 -17.89 15.45
CA GLY A 24 19.50 -17.37 16.51
C GLY A 24 18.08 -17.12 16.03
N LEU A 25 17.12 -17.52 16.85
CA LEU A 25 15.69 -17.26 16.69
C LEU A 25 15.15 -16.55 17.91
N PRO A 26 14.11 -15.69 17.75
CA PRO A 26 13.42 -15.11 18.89
C PRO A 26 12.75 -16.21 19.74
N THR A 27 12.72 -16.02 21.04
CA THR A 27 12.10 -16.95 21.99
C THR A 27 10.60 -17.12 21.76
N THR A 28 9.98 -16.18 21.06
CA THR A 28 8.57 -16.21 20.65
C THR A 28 8.33 -17.12 19.43
N THR A 29 9.38 -17.64 18.77
CA THR A 29 9.21 -18.55 17.64
C THR A 29 8.47 -19.80 18.05
N PRO A 30 7.33 -20.18 17.42
CA PRO A 30 6.63 -21.42 17.74
C PRO A 30 7.54 -22.64 17.58
N ALA A 31 7.47 -23.57 18.53
CA ALA A 31 8.36 -24.73 18.59
C ALA A 31 8.37 -25.59 17.32
N ASN A 32 7.26 -25.61 16.58
CA ASN A 32 7.11 -26.40 15.35
C ASN A 32 7.09 -25.50 14.09
N ALA A 33 7.62 -24.29 14.17
CA ALA A 33 7.62 -23.39 13.02
C ALA A 33 8.49 -23.93 11.89
N THR A 34 7.93 -23.99 10.69
CA THR A 34 8.70 -24.20 9.46
C THR A 34 9.15 -22.84 8.94
N ILE A 35 10.44 -22.67 8.72
CA ILE A 35 11.01 -21.41 8.23
C ILE A 35 11.34 -21.55 6.76
N TYR A 36 10.88 -20.60 5.95
CA TYR A 36 11.10 -20.54 4.51
C TYR A 36 11.94 -19.32 4.16
N LEU A 37 12.67 -19.43 3.07
CA LEU A 37 13.25 -18.27 2.40
C LEU A 37 12.33 -17.87 1.24
N ALA A 38 11.89 -16.62 1.23
CA ALA A 38 11.23 -15.94 0.12
C ALA A 38 12.15 -14.88 -0.46
N GLY A 39 12.36 -14.84 -1.77
CA GLY A 39 13.25 -13.87 -2.38
C GLY A 39 13.24 -13.91 -3.90
N THR A 40 14.08 -13.08 -4.52
CA THR A 40 14.20 -13.01 -5.99
C THR A 40 14.53 -14.35 -6.63
N ILE A 41 15.14 -15.28 -5.88
CA ILE A 41 15.53 -16.60 -6.35
C ILE A 41 14.34 -17.57 -6.53
N ASN A 42 13.21 -17.31 -5.88
CA ASN A 42 12.00 -18.14 -5.97
C ASN A 42 10.73 -17.31 -6.25
N SER A 43 10.91 -16.16 -6.89
CA SER A 43 9.83 -15.22 -7.23
C SER A 43 9.01 -14.78 -6.00
N TRP A 44 9.68 -14.62 -4.86
CA TRP A 44 9.08 -14.21 -3.59
C TRP A 44 7.96 -15.13 -3.07
N ASN A 45 8.02 -16.43 -3.40
CA ASN A 45 7.07 -17.40 -2.87
C ASN A 45 7.42 -17.74 -1.41
N GLU A 46 6.56 -17.27 -0.49
CA GLU A 46 6.75 -17.30 0.96
C GLU A 46 6.62 -18.70 1.61
N ALA A 47 6.10 -19.68 0.88
CA ALA A 47 5.91 -21.06 1.35
C ALA A 47 6.49 -22.10 0.39
N ASN A 48 7.51 -21.75 -0.37
CA ASN A 48 8.10 -22.66 -1.35
C ASN A 48 8.83 -23.82 -0.65
N PRO A 49 8.38 -25.10 -0.83
CA PRO A 49 8.97 -26.24 -0.14
C PRO A 49 10.45 -26.51 -0.47
N ALA A 50 10.94 -26.04 -1.63
CA ALA A 50 12.35 -26.18 -2.01
C ALA A 50 13.26 -25.22 -1.24
N TYR A 51 12.70 -24.24 -0.52
CA TYR A 51 13.44 -23.22 0.20
C TYR A 51 13.15 -23.24 1.72
N ILE A 52 12.85 -24.41 2.25
CA ILE A 52 12.72 -24.65 3.69
C ILE A 52 14.10 -24.66 4.34
N MET A 53 14.26 -23.89 5.40
CA MET A 53 15.44 -23.94 6.28
C MET A 53 15.44 -25.26 7.05
N GLN A 54 16.46 -26.10 6.88
CA GLN A 54 16.55 -27.40 7.52
C GLN A 54 17.32 -27.31 8.85
N PRO A 55 16.89 -28.01 9.90
CA PRO A 55 17.66 -28.11 11.14
C PRO A 55 19.05 -28.70 10.89
N ASP A 56 20.09 -28.15 11.52
CA ASP A 56 21.48 -28.65 11.43
C ASP A 56 21.82 -29.67 12.54
N GLY A 57 20.87 -30.03 13.41
CA GLY A 57 21.06 -30.92 14.55
C GLY A 57 21.79 -30.27 15.75
N LEU A 58 22.19 -29.01 15.65
CA LEU A 58 22.89 -28.24 16.69
C LEU A 58 22.02 -27.09 17.22
N GLY A 59 20.75 -27.08 16.87
CA GLY A 59 19.80 -26.03 17.28
C GLY A 59 19.73 -24.82 16.32
N ASN A 60 20.43 -24.90 15.17
CA ASN A 60 20.34 -23.89 14.11
C ASN A 60 19.58 -24.44 12.91
N PHE A 61 19.28 -23.55 11.96
CA PHE A 61 18.64 -23.89 10.70
C PHE A 61 19.55 -23.47 9.55
N GLN A 62 19.58 -24.26 8.47
CA GLN A 62 20.39 -23.93 7.30
C GLN A 62 19.68 -24.26 5.99
N LEU A 63 20.03 -23.50 4.95
CA LEU A 63 19.64 -23.74 3.57
C LEU A 63 20.86 -23.58 2.66
N VAL A 64 21.12 -24.58 1.87
CA VAL A 64 22.18 -24.53 0.84
C VAL A 64 21.52 -24.09 -0.47
N ILE A 65 21.91 -22.93 -0.95
CA ILE A 65 21.51 -22.40 -2.25
C ILE A 65 22.56 -22.81 -3.25
N PRO A 66 22.17 -23.54 -4.30
CA PRO A 66 23.14 -24.01 -5.32
C PRO A 66 23.76 -22.81 -6.04
N GLN A 67 24.81 -23.09 -6.79
CA GLN A 67 25.54 -22.06 -7.53
C GLN A 67 24.64 -21.21 -8.41
N GLY A 68 24.91 -19.90 -8.42
CA GLY A 68 24.16 -18.90 -9.17
C GLY A 68 25.02 -17.68 -9.49
N THR A 69 24.40 -16.63 -9.99
CA THR A 69 25.08 -15.37 -10.34
C THR A 69 24.29 -14.17 -9.79
N GLY A 70 24.99 -13.06 -9.57
CA GLY A 70 24.38 -11.80 -9.17
C GLY A 70 24.02 -11.74 -7.68
N THR A 71 23.17 -10.78 -7.34
CA THR A 71 22.69 -10.50 -5.97
C THR A 71 21.27 -11.03 -5.82
N VAL A 72 21.01 -11.70 -4.71
CA VAL A 72 19.70 -12.20 -4.30
C VAL A 72 19.21 -11.33 -3.16
N SER A 73 17.99 -10.81 -3.29
CA SER A 73 17.24 -10.18 -2.19
C SER A 73 16.27 -11.21 -1.61
N TYR A 74 16.14 -11.25 -0.28
CA TYR A 74 15.31 -12.26 0.38
C TYR A 74 14.87 -11.85 1.78
N LYS A 75 13.85 -12.54 2.30
CA LYS A 75 13.37 -12.51 3.70
C LYS A 75 13.11 -13.94 4.18
N PHE A 76 12.99 -14.11 5.50
CA PHE A 76 12.49 -15.34 6.09
C PHE A 76 11.03 -15.20 6.48
N THR A 77 10.24 -16.26 6.26
CA THR A 77 8.83 -16.33 6.64
C THR A 77 8.55 -17.64 7.39
N ARG A 78 7.39 -17.72 8.02
CA ARG A 78 6.86 -18.96 8.58
C ARG A 78 5.69 -19.51 7.75
N GLY A 79 5.76 -19.32 6.42
CA GLY A 79 4.80 -19.84 5.44
C GLY A 79 3.75 -18.84 4.96
N SER A 80 3.82 -17.58 5.38
CA SER A 80 3.00 -16.50 4.84
C SER A 80 3.68 -15.16 5.07
N TRP A 81 3.33 -14.15 4.30
CA TRP A 81 3.81 -12.78 4.49
C TRP A 81 3.35 -12.17 5.81
N ALA A 82 2.21 -12.61 6.34
CA ALA A 82 1.76 -12.19 7.68
C ALA A 82 2.66 -12.69 8.82
N THR A 83 3.55 -13.65 8.54
CA THR A 83 4.46 -14.27 9.51
C THR A 83 5.93 -14.07 9.11
N VAL A 84 6.23 -12.96 8.44
CA VAL A 84 7.57 -12.60 7.99
C VAL A 84 8.47 -12.15 9.15
N GLU A 85 9.79 -12.27 8.98
CA GLU A 85 10.75 -11.78 9.95
C GLU A 85 10.68 -10.26 10.12
N GLY A 86 10.81 -9.81 11.36
CA GLY A 86 10.81 -8.41 11.76
C GLY A 86 12.16 -7.92 12.27
N ASN A 87 12.28 -6.61 12.45
CA ASN A 87 13.42 -5.96 13.08
C ASN A 87 13.44 -6.18 14.62
N ALA A 88 14.40 -5.60 15.33
CA ALA A 88 14.54 -5.76 16.78
C ALA A 88 13.34 -5.27 17.60
N THR A 89 12.46 -4.46 17.02
CA THR A 89 11.25 -3.94 17.67
C THR A 89 9.97 -4.65 17.23
N GLY A 90 10.07 -5.67 16.36
CA GLY A 90 8.92 -6.43 15.86
C GLY A 90 8.29 -5.87 14.59
N GLY A 91 8.79 -4.74 14.07
CA GLY A 91 8.29 -4.12 12.86
C GLY A 91 9.08 -4.51 11.61
N PHE A 92 8.83 -3.81 10.53
CA PHE A 92 9.43 -4.04 9.21
C PHE A 92 10.96 -4.14 9.24
N LEU A 93 11.48 -5.17 8.60
CA LEU A 93 12.91 -5.36 8.32
C LEU A 93 13.14 -5.23 6.80
N PRO A 94 14.07 -4.39 6.31
CA PRO A 94 14.44 -4.36 4.90
C PRO A 94 14.91 -5.73 4.39
N ASP A 95 14.80 -5.95 3.07
CA ASP A 95 15.25 -7.18 2.45
C ASP A 95 16.73 -7.43 2.75
N ARG A 96 17.03 -8.66 3.14
CA ARG A 96 18.39 -9.14 3.22
C ARG A 96 18.95 -9.36 1.83
N THR A 97 20.26 -9.25 1.68
CA THR A 97 20.91 -9.53 0.39
C THR A 97 22.13 -10.41 0.55
N PHE A 98 22.42 -11.22 -0.46
CA PHE A 98 23.73 -11.82 -0.66
C PHE A 98 24.10 -11.80 -2.14
N THR A 99 25.41 -11.85 -2.43
CA THR A 99 25.91 -11.91 -3.81
C THR A 99 26.71 -13.19 -3.99
N PHE A 100 26.47 -13.94 -5.07
CA PHE A 100 27.27 -15.11 -5.42
C PHE A 100 28.70 -14.70 -5.74
N THR A 101 29.67 -15.42 -5.16
CA THR A 101 31.11 -15.21 -5.39
C THR A 101 31.72 -16.43 -6.04
N ALA A 102 33.02 -16.39 -6.39
CA ALA A 102 33.74 -17.52 -6.95
C ALA A 102 34.05 -18.65 -5.93
N SER A 103 33.91 -18.38 -4.63
CA SER A 103 34.19 -19.34 -3.55
C SER A 103 32.93 -19.59 -2.69
N PRO A 104 32.74 -20.81 -2.15
CA PRO A 104 31.64 -21.14 -1.24
C PRO A 104 31.57 -20.17 -0.07
N GLN A 105 30.35 -19.73 0.29
CA GLN A 105 30.11 -18.81 1.39
C GLN A 105 29.16 -19.44 2.40
N THR A 106 29.39 -19.16 3.68
CA THR A 106 28.42 -19.40 4.75
C THR A 106 28.08 -18.06 5.39
N ILE A 107 26.82 -17.70 5.40
CA ILE A 107 26.31 -16.45 5.98
C ILE A 107 25.55 -16.81 7.24
N ASN A 108 26.08 -16.43 8.40
CA ASN A 108 25.40 -16.61 9.67
C ASN A 108 24.43 -15.45 9.90
N LEU A 109 23.21 -15.77 10.33
CA LEU A 109 22.10 -14.89 10.43
C LEU A 109 21.39 -15.08 11.77
N THR A 110 20.76 -14.02 12.26
CA THR A 110 19.83 -14.07 13.39
C THR A 110 18.50 -13.47 12.94
N ILE A 111 17.39 -14.14 13.25
CA ILE A 111 16.05 -13.55 13.15
C ILE A 111 15.77 -12.88 14.49
N GLN A 112 15.51 -11.59 14.47
CA GLN A 112 15.36 -10.79 15.69
C GLN A 112 13.94 -10.86 16.27
N SER A 113 12.93 -10.93 15.39
CA SER A 113 11.52 -11.05 15.72
C SER A 113 10.74 -11.61 14.53
N TRP A 114 9.46 -11.82 14.75
CA TRP A 114 8.45 -12.06 13.71
C TRP A 114 7.43 -10.93 13.79
N GLU A 115 7.03 -10.35 12.65
CA GLU A 115 6.14 -9.20 12.63
C GLU A 115 4.78 -9.49 13.31
N ASP A 116 4.27 -10.72 13.20
CA ASP A 116 3.02 -11.15 13.84
C ASP A 116 3.12 -11.49 15.34
N LEU A 117 4.33 -11.80 15.83
CA LEU A 117 4.55 -12.19 17.22
C LEU A 117 5.15 -11.07 18.07
N GLY A 118 5.60 -9.99 17.44
CA GLY A 118 6.16 -8.81 18.05
C GLY A 118 7.11 -9.07 19.22
N THR A 119 7.85 -8.08 19.64
CA THR A 119 8.60 -8.11 20.91
C THR A 119 7.79 -7.56 22.07
N GLY A 120 6.48 -7.33 21.89
CA GLY A 120 5.66 -6.53 22.77
C GLY A 120 5.93 -5.03 22.63
N ALA A 121 6.60 -4.61 21.56
CA ALA A 121 6.64 -3.20 21.20
C ALA A 121 5.21 -2.73 20.95
N ASN A 122 4.77 -1.70 21.62
CA ASN A 122 3.52 -1.02 21.29
C ASN A 122 3.61 -0.58 19.83
N GLY A 123 2.57 -0.84 19.04
CA GLY A 123 2.45 -0.28 17.69
C GLY A 123 2.58 1.24 17.73
N THR A 124 2.87 1.85 16.60
CA THR A 124 3.01 3.31 16.46
C THR A 124 1.68 4.00 16.31
N ALA A 125 0.60 3.27 16.00
CA ALA A 125 -0.74 3.82 15.81
C ALA A 125 -1.16 4.71 16.99
N ALA A 126 -1.54 5.95 16.72
CA ALA A 126 -2.02 6.88 17.72
C ALA A 126 -3.36 6.43 18.33
N GLU A 127 -3.68 6.91 19.55
CA GLU A 127 -4.90 6.53 20.27
C GLU A 127 -6.22 6.85 19.52
N ASN A 128 -6.17 7.76 18.58
CA ASN A 128 -7.31 8.15 17.75
C ASN A 128 -7.39 7.36 16.42
N VAL A 129 -6.59 6.30 16.26
CA VAL A 129 -6.73 5.26 15.24
C VAL A 129 -7.45 4.06 15.81
N GLN A 130 -8.40 3.53 15.06
CA GLN A 130 -9.15 2.32 15.46
C GLN A 130 -9.41 1.42 14.26
N ILE A 131 -9.67 0.15 14.53
CA ILE A 131 -10.15 -0.78 13.51
C ILE A 131 -11.67 -0.63 13.42
N LEU A 132 -12.16 -0.10 12.29
CA LEU A 132 -13.59 -0.01 12.04
C LEU A 132 -14.22 -1.41 11.91
N SER A 133 -13.55 -2.28 11.17
CA SER A 133 -13.96 -3.67 10.98
C SER A 133 -12.77 -4.53 10.57
N ASN A 134 -12.66 -5.73 11.10
CA ASN A 134 -11.70 -6.73 10.61
C ASN A 134 -12.20 -7.47 9.37
N SER A 135 -13.49 -7.33 9.01
CA SER A 135 -14.14 -8.08 7.93
C SER A 135 -15.31 -7.30 7.33
N PHE A 136 -15.08 -6.05 6.92
CA PHE A 136 -16.07 -5.23 6.25
C PHE A 136 -16.44 -5.85 4.90
N GLY A 137 -17.74 -6.05 4.63
CA GLY A 137 -18.20 -6.68 3.40
C GLY A 137 -17.93 -5.86 2.15
N ILE A 138 -17.43 -6.52 1.12
CA ILE A 138 -17.32 -5.99 -0.26
C ILE A 138 -18.24 -6.82 -1.15
N PRO A 139 -19.55 -6.46 -1.22
CA PRO A 139 -20.51 -7.24 -2.01
C PRO A 139 -20.13 -7.38 -3.49
N GLN A 140 -19.54 -6.33 -4.05
CA GLN A 140 -19.12 -6.28 -5.45
C GLN A 140 -18.08 -7.35 -5.80
N LEU A 141 -17.20 -7.66 -4.84
CA LEU A 141 -16.14 -8.67 -5.00
C LEU A 141 -16.44 -9.98 -4.25
N SER A 142 -17.62 -10.09 -3.62
CA SER A 142 -18.01 -11.26 -2.80
C SER A 142 -16.97 -11.62 -1.73
N THR A 143 -16.31 -10.63 -1.13
CA THR A 143 -15.24 -10.78 -0.14
C THR A 143 -15.40 -9.82 1.03
N THR A 144 -14.45 -9.81 1.93
CA THR A 144 -14.39 -8.87 3.06
C THR A 144 -13.02 -8.21 3.14
N ARG A 145 -12.95 -7.07 3.87
CA ARG A 145 -11.71 -6.31 4.03
C ARG A 145 -11.60 -5.74 5.44
N LYS A 146 -10.39 -5.65 5.96
CA LYS A 146 -10.12 -4.87 7.16
C LYS A 146 -10.15 -3.40 6.79
N ILE A 147 -10.84 -2.61 7.61
CA ILE A 147 -10.97 -1.16 7.47
C ILE A 147 -10.47 -0.50 8.74
N TRP A 148 -9.59 0.46 8.58
CA TRP A 148 -9.06 1.33 9.62
C TRP A 148 -9.80 2.67 9.61
N LEU A 149 -9.84 3.31 10.76
CA LEU A 149 -10.42 4.63 10.91
C LEU A 149 -9.54 5.50 11.81
N TYR A 150 -9.10 6.61 11.28
CA TYR A 150 -8.52 7.70 12.06
C TYR A 150 -9.57 8.79 12.23
N LEU A 151 -9.75 9.27 13.45
CA LEU A 151 -10.61 10.40 13.78
C LEU A 151 -9.75 11.57 14.26
N PRO A 152 -10.01 12.83 13.82
CA PRO A 152 -9.22 13.98 14.27
C PRO A 152 -9.28 14.16 15.79
N PRO A 153 -8.26 14.76 16.43
CA PRO A 153 -8.15 14.84 17.89
C PRO A 153 -9.36 15.46 18.61
N ASP A 154 -10.05 16.38 17.98
CA ASP A 154 -11.25 17.02 18.55
C ASP A 154 -12.55 16.29 18.19
N TYR A 155 -12.52 15.14 17.54
CA TYR A 155 -13.74 14.48 17.08
C TYR A 155 -14.72 14.19 18.23
N ALA A 156 -14.24 13.75 19.40
CA ALA A 156 -15.10 13.42 20.53
C ALA A 156 -15.70 14.66 21.24
N THR A 157 -15.07 15.83 21.09
CA THR A 157 -15.41 17.05 21.84
C THR A 157 -16.05 18.15 20.99
N SER A 158 -16.02 18.02 19.66
CA SER A 158 -16.60 18.99 18.74
C SER A 158 -17.86 18.46 18.06
N THR A 159 -18.60 19.37 17.41
CA THR A 159 -19.74 19.04 16.53
C THR A 159 -19.39 19.23 15.05
N LYS A 160 -18.13 19.39 14.72
CA LYS A 160 -17.65 19.58 13.35
C LYS A 160 -18.01 18.39 12.46
N GLN A 161 -18.22 18.68 11.19
CA GLN A 161 -18.20 17.68 10.09
C GLN A 161 -16.87 17.79 9.36
N TYR A 162 -16.25 16.65 9.04
CA TYR A 162 -14.89 16.59 8.55
C TYR A 162 -14.81 16.11 7.11
N PRO A 163 -13.86 16.63 6.30
CA PRO A 163 -13.51 16.01 5.04
C PRO A 163 -13.01 14.59 5.26
N VAL A 164 -13.11 13.74 4.24
CA VAL A 164 -12.77 12.32 4.35
C VAL A 164 -11.71 11.93 3.32
N LEU A 165 -10.67 11.23 3.77
CA LEU A 165 -9.65 10.60 2.93
C LEU A 165 -9.90 9.10 2.93
N TYR A 166 -10.16 8.51 1.77
CA TYR A 166 -10.18 7.07 1.56
C TYR A 166 -8.82 6.66 1.00
N MET A 167 -8.03 5.95 1.81
CA MET A 167 -6.65 5.64 1.50
C MET A 167 -6.46 4.15 1.25
N GLN A 168 -5.79 3.83 0.15
CA GLN A 168 -5.46 2.48 -0.26
C GLN A 168 -4.32 1.92 0.59
N ASP A 169 -4.20 0.58 0.62
CA ASP A 169 -3.15 -0.14 1.36
C ASP A 169 -3.17 0.19 2.86
N GLY A 170 -4.35 0.11 3.48
CA GLY A 170 -4.65 0.52 4.85
C GLY A 170 -3.72 -0.02 5.92
N GLN A 171 -3.21 -1.23 5.73
CA GLN A 171 -2.24 -1.88 6.62
C GLN A 171 -0.91 -1.11 6.76
N ASN A 172 -0.58 -0.23 5.79
CA ASN A 172 0.68 0.53 5.78
C ASN A 172 0.54 1.97 6.33
N LEU A 173 -0.66 2.40 6.76
CA LEU A 173 -0.92 3.82 6.98
C LEU A 173 -0.56 4.31 8.38
N PHE A 174 -0.88 3.51 9.42
CA PHE A 174 -1.00 3.99 10.81
C PHE A 174 -0.13 3.23 11.82
N ASP A 175 0.43 2.09 11.46
CA ASP A 175 1.10 1.23 12.44
C ASP A 175 2.27 0.49 11.81
N ASN A 176 3.45 0.64 12.41
CA ASN A 176 4.66 -0.04 11.95
C ASN A 176 4.58 -1.57 12.12
N VAL A 177 3.71 -2.07 13.01
CA VAL A 177 3.51 -3.51 13.26
C VAL A 177 2.71 -4.17 12.13
N THR A 178 1.78 -3.45 11.52
CA THR A 178 0.95 -3.98 10.43
C THR A 178 1.48 -3.64 9.05
N SER A 179 2.44 -2.73 8.96
CA SER A 179 3.02 -2.27 7.69
C SER A 179 3.85 -3.35 7.02
N PHE A 180 3.52 -3.68 5.77
CA PHE A 180 4.26 -4.66 4.98
C PHE A 180 5.62 -4.13 4.47
N SER A 181 5.68 -2.86 4.05
CA SER A 181 6.89 -2.25 3.44
C SER A 181 7.32 -0.95 4.09
N GLY A 182 6.82 -0.68 5.28
CA GLY A 182 7.05 0.55 6.03
C GLY A 182 5.76 1.35 6.22
N GLU A 183 5.77 2.14 7.26
CA GLU A 183 4.61 2.92 7.69
C GLU A 183 4.60 4.31 7.02
N TRP A 184 3.41 4.79 6.65
CA TRP A 184 3.22 6.14 6.12
C TRP A 184 3.12 7.21 7.19
N GLN A 185 2.89 6.85 8.46
CA GLN A 185 2.70 7.78 9.57
C GLN A 185 1.62 8.84 9.29
N VAL A 186 0.47 8.39 8.82
CA VAL A 186 -0.65 9.26 8.43
C VAL A 186 -1.23 9.96 9.64
N ASP A 187 -1.42 9.25 10.74
CA ASP A 187 -1.99 9.75 12.00
C ASP A 187 -1.03 10.72 12.70
N GLU A 188 0.27 10.44 12.79
CA GLU A 188 1.24 11.37 13.37
C GLU A 188 1.32 12.66 12.54
N THR A 189 1.28 12.53 11.23
CA THR A 189 1.28 13.70 10.33
C THR A 189 0.04 14.56 10.54
N LEU A 190 -1.15 13.95 10.56
CA LEU A 190 -2.40 14.68 10.74
C LEU A 190 -2.55 15.23 12.15
N ASN A 191 -2.14 14.50 13.20
CA ASN A 191 -2.11 15.00 14.57
C ASN A 191 -1.17 16.22 14.71
N THR A 192 -0.02 16.18 14.03
CA THR A 192 0.92 17.32 13.98
C THR A 192 0.29 18.52 13.30
N LEU A 193 -0.28 18.35 12.11
CA LEU A 193 -0.95 19.42 11.38
C LEU A 193 -2.12 20.00 12.19
N PHE A 194 -2.92 19.14 12.82
CA PHE A 194 -4.01 19.56 13.69
C PHE A 194 -3.52 20.44 14.85
N SER A 195 -2.41 20.05 15.51
CA SER A 195 -1.80 20.86 16.58
C SER A 195 -1.29 22.23 16.10
N GLN A 196 -1.04 22.36 14.80
CA GLN A 196 -0.65 23.61 14.13
C GLN A 196 -1.83 24.43 13.61
N GLY A 197 -3.07 24.00 13.88
CA GLY A 197 -4.29 24.73 13.54
C GLY A 197 -5.03 24.24 12.30
N ASP A 198 -4.65 23.06 11.76
CA ASP A 198 -5.44 22.42 10.70
C ASP A 198 -6.85 22.07 11.19
N TYR A 199 -7.82 22.07 10.29
CA TYR A 199 -9.23 21.79 10.62
C TYR A 199 -9.45 20.35 11.10
N GLY A 200 -8.65 19.41 10.62
CA GLY A 200 -8.79 17.99 10.80
C GLY A 200 -9.56 17.30 9.67
N ALA A 201 -9.30 16.02 9.50
CA ALA A 201 -9.95 15.13 8.53
C ALA A 201 -10.16 13.74 9.14
N ILE A 202 -11.15 13.02 8.64
CA ILE A 202 -11.32 11.58 8.89
C ILE A 202 -10.50 10.83 7.84
N VAL A 203 -9.80 9.76 8.24
CA VAL A 203 -9.16 8.85 7.29
C VAL A 203 -9.77 7.46 7.42
N VAL A 204 -10.17 6.91 6.28
CA VAL A 204 -10.63 5.54 6.12
C VAL A 204 -9.53 4.78 5.38
N GLY A 205 -8.78 3.96 6.07
CA GLY A 205 -7.74 3.10 5.50
C GLY A 205 -8.33 1.76 5.09
N ILE A 206 -8.14 1.37 3.84
CA ILE A 206 -8.66 0.12 3.28
C ILE A 206 -7.47 -0.81 3.04
N ASP A 207 -7.38 -1.92 3.79
CA ASP A 207 -6.35 -2.93 3.52
C ASP A 207 -6.49 -3.42 2.08
N ASN A 208 -5.39 -3.77 1.46
CA ASN A 208 -5.45 -4.39 0.14
C ASN A 208 -5.84 -5.88 0.20
N GLY A 209 -6.12 -6.48 -0.93
CA GLY A 209 -6.53 -7.87 -1.06
C GLY A 209 -5.40 -8.89 -0.96
N GLY A 210 -4.20 -8.50 -0.52
CA GLY A 210 -3.05 -9.41 -0.55
C GLY A 210 -2.74 -9.85 -1.98
N GLY A 211 -2.86 -11.14 -2.26
CA GLY A 211 -2.65 -11.69 -3.61
C GLY A 211 -3.59 -11.12 -4.67
N GLU A 212 -4.77 -10.65 -4.29
CA GLU A 212 -5.77 -10.06 -5.19
C GLU A 212 -5.56 -8.55 -5.42
N ARG A 213 -4.56 -7.93 -4.77
CA ARG A 213 -4.32 -6.48 -4.88
C ARG A 213 -4.22 -5.98 -6.31
N LEU A 214 -3.55 -6.70 -7.20
CA LEU A 214 -3.39 -6.29 -8.59
C LEU A 214 -4.70 -6.43 -9.37
N ASN A 215 -5.52 -7.45 -9.06
CA ASN A 215 -6.83 -7.64 -9.66
C ASN A 215 -7.77 -6.51 -9.25
N GLU A 216 -7.85 -6.21 -7.97
CA GLU A 216 -8.73 -5.19 -7.38
C GLU A 216 -8.30 -3.75 -7.72
N TYR A 217 -7.01 -3.48 -7.96
CA TYR A 217 -6.50 -2.14 -8.19
C TYR A 217 -6.35 -1.76 -9.66
N SER A 218 -6.88 -2.58 -10.57
CA SER A 218 -6.98 -2.24 -11.99
C SER A 218 -8.28 -2.78 -12.59
N PRO A 219 -9.11 -1.93 -13.26
CA PRO A 219 -10.27 -2.40 -14.01
C PRO A 219 -9.89 -3.12 -15.32
N TRP A 220 -8.61 -3.16 -15.66
CA TRP A 220 -8.11 -3.77 -16.89
C TRP A 220 -7.14 -4.89 -16.58
N ASN A 221 -7.31 -6.00 -17.30
CA ASN A 221 -6.39 -7.12 -17.21
C ASN A 221 -5.05 -6.79 -17.90
N ASN A 222 -3.96 -6.98 -17.18
CA ASN A 222 -2.61 -7.01 -17.74
C ASN A 222 -2.25 -8.49 -17.99
N PRO A 223 -1.86 -8.87 -19.23
CA PRO A 223 -1.61 -10.29 -19.56
C PRO A 223 -0.54 -10.99 -18.71
N GLN A 224 0.36 -10.22 -18.10
CA GLN A 224 1.46 -10.73 -17.29
C GLN A 224 1.16 -10.72 -15.78
N TYR A 225 0.33 -9.78 -15.31
CA TYR A 225 0.21 -9.47 -13.89
C TYR A 225 -1.21 -9.59 -13.33
N GLY A 226 -2.21 -9.91 -14.18
CA GLY A 226 -3.62 -9.95 -13.76
C GLY A 226 -4.30 -8.58 -13.84
N GLY A 227 -5.28 -8.33 -13.01
CA GLY A 227 -6.16 -7.16 -13.08
C GLY A 227 -7.55 -7.54 -13.55
N GLY A 228 -8.49 -6.62 -13.54
CA GLY A 228 -9.83 -6.81 -14.12
C GLY A 228 -10.99 -6.56 -13.16
N ASP A 229 -10.74 -6.49 -11.83
CA ASP A 229 -11.80 -6.34 -10.83
C ASP A 229 -11.85 -4.91 -10.25
N GLY A 230 -11.09 -3.98 -10.82
CA GLY A 230 -10.96 -2.61 -10.29
C GLY A 230 -12.22 -1.77 -10.46
N ASP A 231 -13.10 -2.07 -11.40
CA ASP A 231 -14.41 -1.43 -11.53
C ASP A 231 -15.34 -1.84 -10.37
N ASP A 232 -15.37 -3.11 -9.99
CA ASP A 232 -16.08 -3.60 -8.80
C ASP A 232 -15.51 -3.01 -7.50
N TYR A 233 -14.18 -2.92 -7.40
CA TYR A 233 -13.55 -2.27 -6.25
C TYR A 233 -13.87 -0.76 -6.17
N ALA A 234 -13.85 -0.04 -7.29
CA ALA A 234 -14.26 1.36 -7.34
C ALA A 234 -15.75 1.53 -6.99
N ALA A 235 -16.60 0.63 -7.47
CA ALA A 235 -18.02 0.59 -7.10
C ALA A 235 -18.21 0.35 -5.59
N PHE A 236 -17.41 -0.53 -4.97
CA PHE A 236 -17.41 -0.72 -3.52
C PHE A 236 -17.09 0.58 -2.79
N LEU A 237 -16.03 1.30 -3.19
CA LEU A 237 -15.65 2.57 -2.54
C LEU A 237 -16.79 3.58 -2.60
N ALA A 238 -17.43 3.74 -3.77
CA ALA A 238 -18.43 4.78 -4.01
C ALA A 238 -19.83 4.42 -3.49
N ASN A 239 -20.25 3.16 -3.62
CA ASN A 239 -21.63 2.75 -3.42
C ASN A 239 -21.86 1.91 -2.15
N THR A 240 -20.79 1.49 -1.47
CA THR A 240 -20.87 0.70 -0.24
C THR A 240 -20.13 1.36 0.92
N LEU A 241 -18.82 1.59 0.78
CA LEU A 241 -18.01 2.11 1.88
C LEU A 241 -18.31 3.57 2.20
N LYS A 242 -18.29 4.46 1.17
CA LYS A 242 -18.57 5.88 1.41
C LYS A 242 -19.96 6.13 2.02
N PRO A 243 -21.06 5.56 1.52
CA PRO A 243 -22.37 5.72 2.16
C PRO A 243 -22.41 5.21 3.60
N TYR A 244 -21.71 4.11 3.91
CA TYR A 244 -21.59 3.63 5.28
C TYR A 244 -20.88 4.63 6.19
N ILE A 245 -19.76 5.18 5.73
CA ILE A 245 -18.97 6.19 6.48
C ILE A 245 -19.81 7.45 6.69
N ASP A 246 -20.48 7.94 5.65
CA ASP A 246 -21.31 9.14 5.73
C ASP A 246 -22.51 8.98 6.68
N ALA A 247 -23.08 7.77 6.78
CA ALA A 247 -24.19 7.47 7.67
C ALA A 247 -23.78 7.31 9.15
N ASN A 248 -22.52 6.95 9.43
CA ASN A 248 -22.08 6.59 10.78
C ASN A 248 -21.13 7.62 11.41
N TYR A 249 -20.57 8.54 10.62
CA TYR A 249 -19.59 9.53 11.09
C TYR A 249 -19.95 10.93 10.62
N ARG A 250 -19.44 11.93 11.33
CA ARG A 250 -19.67 13.35 11.00
C ARG A 250 -18.80 13.78 9.82
N THR A 251 -19.20 13.37 8.63
CA THR A 251 -18.50 13.66 7.38
C THR A 251 -19.07 14.89 6.67
N ARG A 252 -18.21 15.52 5.88
CA ARG A 252 -18.59 16.41 4.78
C ARG A 252 -18.82 15.55 3.56
N THR A 253 -20.07 15.44 3.14
CA THR A 253 -20.47 14.51 2.07
C THR A 253 -20.22 15.03 0.66
N GLU A 254 -19.91 16.32 0.51
CA GLU A 254 -19.64 16.97 -0.77
C GLU A 254 -18.45 16.33 -1.47
N PRO A 255 -18.55 15.96 -2.76
CA PRO A 255 -17.48 15.28 -3.48
C PRO A 255 -16.13 16.01 -3.47
N THR A 256 -16.17 17.35 -3.38
CA THR A 256 -14.97 18.19 -3.29
C THR A 256 -14.26 18.09 -1.94
N LEU A 257 -14.87 17.46 -0.93
CA LEU A 257 -14.31 17.24 0.39
C LEU A 257 -14.03 15.76 0.68
N ASN A 258 -14.11 14.93 -0.35
CA ASN A 258 -13.78 13.50 -0.28
C ASN A 258 -12.62 13.18 -1.23
N ALA A 259 -11.56 12.60 -0.67
CA ALA A 259 -10.34 12.29 -1.40
C ALA A 259 -10.11 10.78 -1.51
N LEU A 260 -9.58 10.34 -2.65
CA LEU A 260 -8.98 9.02 -2.84
C LEU A 260 -7.46 9.19 -2.89
N ILE A 261 -6.72 8.43 -2.09
CA ILE A 261 -5.26 8.55 -2.02
C ILE A 261 -4.64 7.16 -2.07
N GLY A 262 -3.59 7.01 -2.84
CA GLY A 262 -2.82 5.77 -2.90
C GLY A 262 -1.49 5.93 -3.60
N SER A 263 -0.67 4.91 -3.47
CA SER A 263 0.61 4.81 -4.17
C SER A 263 0.60 3.67 -5.18
N SER A 264 1.46 3.78 -6.20
CA SER A 264 1.64 2.71 -7.18
C SER A 264 0.33 2.29 -7.84
N MET A 265 -0.09 1.03 -7.69
CA MET A 265 -1.39 0.53 -8.15
C MET A 265 -2.56 1.21 -7.41
N GLY A 266 -2.37 1.56 -6.12
CA GLY A 266 -3.35 2.33 -5.34
C GLY A 266 -3.61 3.72 -5.93
N ALA A 267 -2.63 4.35 -6.55
CA ALA A 267 -2.81 5.60 -7.28
C ALA A 267 -3.55 5.40 -8.61
N LEU A 268 -3.29 4.28 -9.31
CA LEU A 268 -4.02 3.94 -10.54
C LEU A 268 -5.51 3.81 -10.25
N ILE A 269 -5.89 2.97 -9.26
CA ILE A 269 -7.30 2.76 -8.92
C ILE A 269 -7.95 4.02 -8.35
N SER A 270 -7.23 4.84 -7.57
CA SER A 270 -7.73 6.13 -7.07
C SER A 270 -8.05 7.11 -8.19
N THR A 271 -7.19 7.18 -9.22
CA THR A 271 -7.45 8.00 -10.41
C THR A 271 -8.68 7.50 -11.16
N TYR A 272 -8.77 6.19 -11.40
CA TYR A 272 -9.92 5.59 -12.09
C TYR A 272 -11.22 5.84 -11.33
N ALA A 273 -11.26 5.50 -10.04
CA ALA A 273 -12.46 5.62 -9.22
C ALA A 273 -12.97 7.07 -9.10
N ALA A 274 -12.08 8.06 -9.03
CA ALA A 274 -12.49 9.47 -9.04
C ALA A 274 -13.06 9.92 -10.39
N CYS A 275 -12.55 9.38 -11.50
CA CYS A 275 -13.09 9.65 -12.83
C CYS A 275 -14.45 8.96 -13.05
N GLU A 276 -14.63 7.74 -12.56
CA GLU A 276 -15.84 6.94 -12.70
C GLU A 276 -16.98 7.44 -11.78
N TYR A 277 -16.61 7.88 -10.57
CA TYR A 277 -17.56 8.35 -9.55
C TYR A 277 -17.33 9.83 -9.18
N PRO A 278 -17.46 10.79 -10.13
CA PRO A 278 -17.18 12.21 -9.91
C PRO A 278 -18.15 12.87 -8.93
N ASN A 279 -19.28 12.22 -8.64
CA ASN A 279 -20.25 12.65 -7.63
C ASN A 279 -19.99 12.11 -6.24
N ALA A 280 -18.98 11.22 -6.08
CA ALA A 280 -18.52 10.71 -4.80
C ALA A 280 -17.16 11.32 -4.41
N PHE A 281 -16.22 11.39 -5.35
CA PHE A 281 -14.84 11.78 -5.09
C PHE A 281 -14.35 12.78 -6.13
N ARG A 282 -13.76 13.89 -5.69
CA ARG A 282 -13.16 14.91 -6.57
C ARG A 282 -11.76 15.32 -6.19
N LYS A 283 -11.18 14.70 -5.14
CA LYS A 283 -9.78 14.91 -4.77
C LYS A 283 -9.02 13.60 -4.94
N VAL A 284 -7.81 13.68 -5.50
CA VAL A 284 -6.97 12.50 -5.70
C VAL A 284 -5.53 12.78 -5.33
N GLY A 285 -4.96 11.92 -4.51
CA GLY A 285 -3.53 11.89 -4.21
C GLY A 285 -2.87 10.71 -4.92
N ASN A 286 -2.02 11.01 -5.91
CA ASN A 286 -1.32 10.02 -6.71
C ASN A 286 0.16 10.03 -6.38
N LEU A 287 0.64 9.02 -5.64
CA LEU A 287 2.05 8.87 -5.31
C LEU A 287 2.64 7.73 -6.15
N SER A 288 3.67 8.05 -6.95
CA SER A 288 4.35 7.09 -7.82
C SER A 288 3.41 6.19 -8.63
N PRO A 289 2.44 6.75 -9.39
CA PRO A 289 1.33 5.98 -9.97
C PRO A 289 1.79 4.93 -10.97
N ALA A 290 1.33 3.69 -10.81
CA ALA A 290 1.67 2.57 -11.68
C ALA A 290 0.87 2.57 -13.00
N TYR A 291 0.77 3.70 -13.68
CA TYR A 291 0.02 3.77 -14.95
C TYR A 291 0.58 2.87 -16.05
N TRP A 292 1.85 2.45 -15.94
CA TRP A 292 2.46 1.48 -16.85
C TRP A 292 1.70 0.16 -16.93
N PHE A 293 1.01 -0.22 -15.84
CA PHE A 293 0.28 -1.49 -15.74
C PHE A 293 -0.80 -1.64 -16.82
N ALA A 294 -1.53 -0.55 -17.12
CA ALA A 294 -2.60 -0.53 -18.12
C ALA A 294 -2.69 0.84 -18.84
N LEU A 295 -1.56 1.41 -19.25
CA LEU A 295 -1.48 2.80 -19.76
C LEU A 295 -2.41 3.04 -20.95
N SER A 296 -2.43 2.13 -21.93
CA SER A 296 -3.26 2.27 -23.11
C SER A 296 -4.76 2.27 -22.79
N ASN A 297 -5.16 1.39 -21.88
CA ASN A 297 -6.55 1.28 -21.42
C ASN A 297 -6.97 2.52 -20.62
N MET A 298 -6.11 2.98 -19.68
CA MET A 298 -6.36 4.20 -18.90
C MET A 298 -6.52 5.42 -19.82
N ASN A 299 -5.65 5.56 -20.81
CA ASN A 299 -5.74 6.66 -21.75
C ASN A 299 -7.00 6.58 -22.63
N ALA A 300 -7.36 5.40 -23.11
CA ALA A 300 -8.59 5.20 -23.88
C ALA A 300 -9.83 5.52 -23.04
N TYR A 301 -9.86 5.05 -21.79
CA TYR A 301 -10.93 5.33 -20.84
C TYR A 301 -11.09 6.83 -20.60
N ILE A 302 -10.01 7.52 -20.22
CA ILE A 302 -10.05 8.97 -19.98
C ILE A 302 -10.52 9.71 -21.23
N ASN A 303 -10.03 9.33 -22.41
CA ASN A 303 -10.42 9.96 -23.67
C ASN A 303 -11.91 9.73 -24.04
N ALA A 304 -12.54 8.71 -23.49
CA ALA A 304 -13.98 8.46 -23.66
C ALA A 304 -14.86 9.26 -22.67
N LEU A 305 -14.30 9.81 -21.60
CA LEU A 305 -15.05 10.59 -20.62
C LEU A 305 -15.73 11.82 -21.26
N THR A 306 -16.86 12.22 -20.69
CA THR A 306 -17.54 13.47 -21.08
C THR A 306 -16.60 14.68 -20.90
N PRO A 307 -16.52 15.59 -21.86
CA PRO A 307 -15.79 16.85 -21.69
C PRO A 307 -16.25 17.60 -20.41
N SER A 308 -15.29 18.22 -19.75
CA SER A 308 -15.53 18.99 -18.51
C SER A 308 -15.98 18.21 -17.27
N VAL A 309 -16.05 16.87 -17.32
CA VAL A 309 -16.40 16.04 -16.15
C VAL A 309 -15.46 16.28 -14.97
N LEU A 310 -14.20 16.60 -15.22
CA LEU A 310 -13.16 16.82 -14.22
C LEU A 310 -12.96 18.28 -13.81
N GLN A 311 -13.78 19.22 -14.28
CA GLN A 311 -13.57 20.66 -14.02
C GLN A 311 -13.47 21.05 -12.55
N ASN A 312 -14.08 20.27 -11.64
CA ASN A 312 -14.07 20.50 -10.19
C ASN A 312 -13.20 19.47 -9.44
N HIS A 313 -12.40 18.66 -10.17
CA HIS A 313 -11.45 17.76 -9.53
C HIS A 313 -10.17 18.51 -9.15
N ARG A 314 -9.51 17.99 -8.11
CA ARG A 314 -8.22 18.45 -7.64
C ARG A 314 -7.31 17.25 -7.46
N MET A 315 -6.18 17.23 -8.17
CA MET A 315 -5.32 16.05 -8.24
C MET A 315 -3.86 16.41 -7.96
N TYR A 316 -3.23 15.65 -7.06
CA TYR A 316 -1.83 15.77 -6.71
C TYR A 316 -1.06 14.59 -7.32
N PHE A 317 0.02 14.87 -8.04
CA PHE A 317 0.90 13.86 -8.63
C PHE A 317 2.32 14.06 -8.11
N VAL A 318 2.89 13.02 -7.53
CA VAL A 318 4.28 13.02 -7.09
C VAL A 318 4.95 11.70 -7.38
N ALA A 319 6.19 11.71 -7.87
CA ALA A 319 6.98 10.50 -8.11
C ALA A 319 8.47 10.82 -8.18
N GLY A 320 9.31 9.82 -7.97
CA GLY A 320 10.74 9.90 -8.23
C GLY A 320 11.05 9.79 -9.72
N THR A 321 12.01 10.59 -10.21
CA THR A 321 12.41 10.56 -11.63
C THR A 321 13.15 9.28 -12.01
N ASN A 322 13.73 8.59 -11.03
CA ASN A 322 14.57 7.40 -11.21
C ASN A 322 13.87 6.08 -10.80
N GLU A 323 12.57 6.12 -10.46
CA GLU A 323 11.82 4.91 -10.09
C GLU A 323 11.70 3.94 -11.26
N SER A 324 11.45 4.45 -12.45
CA SER A 324 11.50 3.68 -13.70
C SER A 324 11.70 4.61 -14.89
N ALA A 325 12.13 4.05 -16.02
CA ALA A 325 12.31 4.81 -17.27
C ALA A 325 11.03 5.48 -17.80
N THR A 326 9.87 5.01 -17.37
CA THR A 326 8.56 5.48 -17.88
C THR A 326 7.70 6.19 -16.84
N MET A 327 8.12 6.30 -15.59
CA MET A 327 7.32 6.89 -14.50
C MET A 327 6.85 8.30 -14.86
N VAL A 328 7.79 9.18 -15.19
CA VAL A 328 7.49 10.58 -15.51
C VAL A 328 6.68 10.71 -16.80
N SER A 329 7.03 9.98 -17.86
CA SER A 329 6.34 10.06 -19.15
C SER A 329 4.91 9.53 -19.06
N ASN A 330 4.68 8.41 -18.40
CA ASN A 330 3.34 7.84 -18.22
C ASN A 330 2.45 8.76 -17.38
N THR A 331 2.97 9.29 -16.26
CA THR A 331 2.25 10.25 -15.42
C THR A 331 1.87 11.50 -16.20
N ASN A 332 2.79 12.06 -16.99
CA ASN A 332 2.50 13.23 -17.83
C ASN A 332 1.47 12.94 -18.92
N THR A 333 1.51 11.75 -19.52
CA THR A 333 0.54 11.35 -20.55
C THR A 333 -0.87 11.27 -19.95
N VAL A 334 -1.05 10.57 -18.82
CA VAL A 334 -2.35 10.47 -18.13
C VAL A 334 -2.84 11.85 -17.73
N ARG A 335 -1.98 12.68 -17.11
CA ARG A 335 -2.33 14.05 -16.70
C ARG A 335 -2.78 14.92 -17.89
N SER A 336 -2.11 14.81 -19.03
CA SER A 336 -2.48 15.57 -20.23
C SER A 336 -3.87 15.18 -20.74
N ASN A 337 -4.23 13.90 -20.69
CA ASN A 337 -5.56 13.43 -21.04
C ASN A 337 -6.62 13.91 -20.05
N LEU A 338 -6.30 13.94 -18.74
CA LEU A 338 -7.20 14.49 -17.71
C LEU A 338 -7.44 16.00 -17.93
N PHE A 339 -6.45 16.76 -18.36
CA PHE A 339 -6.63 18.17 -18.73
C PHE A 339 -7.62 18.34 -19.89
N ALA A 340 -7.57 17.47 -20.89
CA ALA A 340 -8.54 17.49 -21.99
C ALA A 340 -9.98 17.20 -21.55
N LYS A 341 -10.17 16.72 -20.29
CA LYS A 341 -11.49 16.40 -19.68
C LYS A 341 -11.90 17.40 -18.60
N GLY A 342 -11.21 18.53 -18.49
CA GLY A 342 -11.61 19.63 -17.61
C GLY A 342 -10.77 19.80 -16.36
N LEU A 343 -9.84 18.90 -16.05
CA LEU A 343 -8.85 19.18 -14.99
C LEU A 343 -8.00 20.39 -15.42
N THR A 344 -7.82 21.37 -14.54
CA THR A 344 -7.06 22.59 -14.85
C THR A 344 -5.67 22.55 -14.24
N ALA A 345 -4.73 23.33 -14.78
CA ALA A 345 -3.39 23.45 -14.20
C ALA A 345 -3.41 24.01 -12.76
N ALA A 346 -4.42 24.83 -12.40
CA ALA A 346 -4.61 25.33 -11.04
C ALA A 346 -5.04 24.22 -10.06
N ASN A 347 -5.70 23.18 -10.58
CA ASN A 347 -6.22 22.05 -9.82
C ASN A 347 -5.39 20.77 -9.96
N ALA A 348 -4.21 20.85 -10.58
CA ALA A 348 -3.29 19.72 -10.75
C ALA A 348 -1.89 20.11 -10.27
N PHE A 349 -1.52 19.65 -9.08
CA PHE A 349 -0.13 19.76 -8.64
C PHE A 349 0.69 18.62 -9.22
N THR A 350 1.94 18.90 -9.60
CA THR A 350 2.85 17.87 -10.09
C THR A 350 4.27 18.13 -9.62
N LYS A 351 4.89 17.13 -9.04
CA LYS A 351 6.26 17.14 -8.54
C LYS A 351 6.98 15.86 -8.95
N PHE A 352 8.19 16.01 -9.50
CA PHE A 352 9.05 14.87 -9.82
C PHE A 352 10.41 15.08 -9.16
N ASP A 353 10.74 14.23 -8.20
CA ASP A 353 11.95 14.37 -7.39
C ASP A 353 13.07 13.46 -7.87
N SER A 354 14.28 13.97 -7.99
CA SER A 354 15.47 13.17 -8.35
C SER A 354 15.92 12.22 -7.24
N TYR A 355 15.51 12.47 -6.00
CA TYR A 355 15.78 11.62 -4.83
C TYR A 355 14.61 10.69 -4.48
N GLY A 356 13.46 10.87 -5.12
CA GLY A 356 12.29 10.04 -4.88
C GLY A 356 12.53 8.60 -5.31
N VAL A 357 12.07 7.67 -4.48
CA VAL A 357 12.14 6.23 -4.70
C VAL A 357 10.76 5.60 -4.51
N HIS A 358 10.54 4.44 -5.13
CA HIS A 358 9.26 3.73 -5.04
C HIS A 358 9.11 3.03 -3.68
N SER A 359 8.83 3.78 -2.63
CA SER A 359 8.76 3.27 -1.26
C SER A 359 7.87 4.09 -0.34
N GLU A 360 7.39 3.45 0.71
CA GLU A 360 6.59 4.05 1.78
C GLU A 360 7.32 5.21 2.46
N SER A 361 8.63 5.12 2.62
CA SER A 361 9.44 6.20 3.23
C SER A 361 9.40 7.50 2.42
N TYR A 362 9.36 7.40 1.08
CA TYR A 362 9.19 8.56 0.22
C TYR A 362 7.77 9.10 0.29
N TRP A 363 6.77 8.23 0.18
CA TRP A 363 5.35 8.63 0.21
C TRP A 363 4.94 9.22 1.56
N LYS A 364 5.45 8.68 2.66
CA LYS A 364 5.33 9.28 3.99
C LYS A 364 5.80 10.75 4.02
N GLY A 365 6.97 11.01 3.45
CA GLY A 365 7.53 12.37 3.38
C GLY A 365 6.69 13.36 2.57
N GLU A 366 5.94 12.86 1.58
CA GLU A 366 5.10 13.67 0.71
C GLU A 366 3.65 13.83 1.21
N PHE A 367 3.18 12.97 2.11
CA PHE A 367 1.77 12.92 2.53
C PHE A 367 1.27 14.24 3.13
N GLY A 368 2.03 14.85 4.02
CA GLY A 368 1.62 16.11 4.66
C GLY A 368 1.42 17.26 3.67
N ALA A 369 2.33 17.39 2.69
CA ALA A 369 2.23 18.39 1.63
C ALA A 369 1.06 18.10 0.69
N LEU A 370 0.84 16.83 0.35
CA LEU A 370 -0.28 16.36 -0.47
C LEU A 370 -1.62 16.70 0.21
N TYR A 371 -1.79 16.33 1.48
CA TYR A 371 -3.00 16.61 2.25
C TYR A 371 -3.28 18.11 2.29
N THR A 372 -2.30 18.90 2.72
CA THR A 372 -2.44 20.36 2.82
C THR A 372 -2.83 20.95 1.48
N TRP A 373 -2.18 20.54 0.37
CA TRP A 373 -2.50 21.07 -0.94
C TRP A 373 -3.90 20.65 -1.42
N LEU A 374 -4.33 19.42 -1.18
CA LEU A 374 -5.66 18.96 -1.60
C LEU A 374 -6.78 19.75 -0.91
N PHE A 375 -6.62 20.16 0.34
CA PHE A 375 -7.65 20.83 1.13
C PHE A 375 -7.41 22.33 1.36
N GLN A 376 -6.29 22.88 0.88
CA GLN A 376 -6.05 24.33 0.95
C GLN A 376 -7.18 25.11 0.23
N ASN A 377 -7.55 26.26 0.77
CA ASN A 377 -8.61 27.15 0.26
C ASN A 377 -10.04 26.57 0.34
N GLU A 378 -10.26 25.45 1.00
CA GLU A 378 -11.59 24.98 1.30
C GLU A 378 -12.17 25.78 2.48
N ASN A 379 -13.41 26.24 2.34
CA ASN A 379 -14.09 26.91 3.47
C ASN A 379 -14.65 25.85 4.43
N LEU A 380 -13.76 25.21 5.20
CA LEU A 380 -14.10 24.15 6.15
C LEU A 380 -14.87 24.68 7.36
N LEU A 381 -14.79 26.01 7.64
CA LEU A 381 -15.48 26.66 8.75
C LEU A 381 -16.94 27.02 8.42
N ALA A 382 -17.33 26.98 7.15
CA ALA A 382 -18.73 27.21 6.77
C ALA A 382 -19.58 26.00 7.17
N THR A 383 -20.18 26.07 8.36
CA THR A 383 -21.19 25.11 8.76
C THR A 383 -22.43 25.32 7.91
N SER A 384 -22.79 24.38 7.06
CA SER A 384 -24.18 24.24 6.67
C SER A 384 -24.93 23.84 7.94
N ALA A 385 -25.83 24.69 8.40
CA ALA A 385 -26.79 24.35 9.45
C ALA A 385 -27.80 23.34 8.87
N SER A 386 -27.36 22.10 8.75
CA SER A 386 -28.21 20.93 8.52
C SER A 386 -28.46 20.32 9.89
N THR A 387 -29.69 20.34 10.32
CA THR A 387 -30.16 19.60 11.48
C THR A 387 -30.01 18.13 11.20
N TYR A 388 -28.87 17.58 11.62
CA TYR A 388 -28.62 16.15 11.58
C TYR A 388 -29.35 15.53 12.78
N GLU A 389 -30.49 14.90 12.52
CA GLU A 389 -31.05 13.92 13.47
C GLU A 389 -30.29 12.60 13.24
N SER A 390 -29.59 12.14 14.27
CA SER A 390 -28.93 10.83 14.24
C SER A 390 -29.98 9.74 13.98
N PRO A 391 -29.79 8.88 12.98
CA PRO A 391 -30.71 7.78 12.76
C PRO A 391 -30.74 6.88 14.01
N LYS A 392 -31.91 6.58 14.51
CA LYS A 392 -32.11 5.66 15.64
C LYS A 392 -31.84 4.23 15.18
N ILE A 393 -30.80 3.65 15.70
CA ILE A 393 -30.54 2.20 15.51
C ILE A 393 -31.50 1.45 16.43
N ILE A 394 -32.49 0.76 15.88
CA ILE A 394 -33.34 -0.17 16.60
C ILE A 394 -32.77 -1.57 16.38
N GLN A 395 -32.13 -2.11 17.41
CA GLN A 395 -31.71 -3.50 17.42
C GLN A 395 -32.88 -4.37 17.88
N THR A 396 -33.42 -5.21 17.01
CA THR A 396 -34.45 -6.17 17.39
C THR A 396 -33.82 -7.43 17.98
N LEU A 397 -34.54 -8.09 18.87
CA LEU A 397 -34.13 -9.36 19.49
C LEU A 397 -33.88 -10.53 18.51
N SER A 398 -34.10 -10.31 17.22
CA SER A 398 -33.84 -11.25 16.12
C SER A 398 -32.56 -11.00 15.35
N GLY A 399 -31.74 -10.01 15.75
CA GLY A 399 -30.45 -9.72 15.11
C GLY A 399 -30.52 -9.01 13.76
N LYS A 400 -31.68 -8.52 13.33
CA LYS A 400 -31.81 -7.69 12.11
C LYS A 400 -31.74 -6.21 12.47
N ILE A 401 -30.90 -5.48 11.74
CA ILE A 401 -30.73 -4.03 11.87
C ILE A 401 -31.62 -3.35 10.83
N TYR A 402 -32.52 -2.46 11.29
CA TYR A 402 -33.27 -1.54 10.43
C TYR A 402 -32.82 -0.13 10.73
N VAL A 403 -32.68 0.69 9.69
CA VAL A 403 -32.39 2.13 9.78
C VAL A 403 -33.66 2.86 9.35
N GLU A 404 -34.25 3.65 10.23
CA GLU A 404 -35.31 4.65 9.91
C GLU A 404 -34.73 6.04 9.83
#